data_d88c2de1fa59f82e4b8b6e21a0343c89
#
_entry.id   d88c2de1fa59f82e4b8b6e21a0343c89
#
_cell.length_a   1.000
_cell.length_b   1.000
_cell.length_c   1.000
_cell.angle_alpha   90.00
_cell.angle_beta   90.00
_cell.angle_gamma   90.00
#
_symmetry.space_group_name_H-M   'P 1'
#
loop_
_entity.id
_entity.type
_entity.pdbx_description
1 polymer ?
#
loop_
_entity_poly.entity_id
_entity_poly.type
_entity_poly.pdbx_seq_one_letter_code
_entity_poly.pdbx_strand_id
1 'polypeptide(L)' 'MFGKYHGQGTWTSPSGYKYDGEWKDGMRSGQGTQTYPDGGKYEGSWKKGVRWDGTSYDKDGKIYKKYVNGKWIKQ' A
#
# COMPACT_ATOMS: atom_id res chain seq x y z
N MET A 1 7.33 21.60 10.13
CA MET A 1 7.15 21.11 9.66
C MET A 1 6.96 20.37 9.61
N PHE A 2 6.97 20.33 10.01
CA PHE A 2 6.71 19.65 9.88
C PHE A 2 6.26 19.00 8.91
N GLY A 3 5.91 18.45 8.66
CA GLY A 3 5.24 18.10 7.54
C GLY A 3 5.36 16.73 6.98
N LYS A 4 6.24 15.92 7.43
CA LYS A 4 6.36 14.55 6.91
C LYS A 4 5.66 13.56 7.81
N TYR A 5 4.92 12.65 7.21
CA TYR A 5 4.28 11.57 7.96
C TYR A 5 5.36 10.61 8.48
N HIS A 6 5.14 10.13 9.67
CA HIS A 6 6.08 9.23 10.32
C HIS A 6 5.31 8.40 11.34
N GLY A 7 5.53 7.07 11.35
CA GLY A 7 4.77 6.18 12.21
C GLY A 7 3.50 5.71 11.55
N GLN A 8 2.48 5.40 12.34
CA GLN A 8 1.19 4.90 11.84
C GLN A 8 0.32 6.05 11.37
N GLY A 9 -0.35 5.86 10.26
CA GLY A 9 -1.29 6.86 9.79
C GLY A 9 -2.17 6.37 8.66
N THR A 10 -3.28 7.09 8.45
CA THR A 10 -4.22 6.80 7.37
C THR A 10 -4.25 7.98 6.42
N TRP A 11 -4.11 7.71 5.14
CA TRP A 11 -4.16 8.73 4.11
C TRP A 11 -5.26 8.37 3.10
N THR A 12 -6.02 9.36 2.71
CA THR A 12 -7.05 9.17 1.69
C THR A 12 -6.92 10.24 0.63
N SER A 13 -7.22 9.89 -0.62
CA SER A 13 -7.20 10.85 -1.72
C SER A 13 -8.62 11.16 -2.16
N PRO A 14 -8.83 12.32 -2.79
CA PRO A 14 -10.16 12.65 -3.33
C PRO A 14 -10.64 11.66 -4.38
N SER A 15 -9.74 10.96 -5.05
CA SER A 15 -10.11 9.99 -6.08
C SER A 15 -10.50 8.62 -5.52
N GLY A 16 -10.39 8.42 -4.20
CA GLY A 16 -10.84 7.17 -3.59
C GLY A 16 -9.76 6.19 -3.18
N TYR A 17 -8.51 6.57 -3.30
CA TYR A 17 -7.41 5.75 -2.79
C TYR A 17 -7.30 5.93 -1.29
N LYS A 18 -6.92 4.87 -0.60
CA LYS A 18 -6.71 4.92 0.85
C LYS A 18 -5.49 4.08 1.20
N TYR A 19 -4.63 4.65 2.03
CA TYR A 19 -3.51 3.90 2.59
C TYR A 19 -3.59 3.94 4.11
N ASP A 20 -3.44 2.80 4.75
CA ASP A 20 -3.49 2.69 6.20
C ASP A 20 -2.30 1.83 6.63
N GLY A 21 -1.36 2.43 7.31
CA GLY A 21 -0.17 1.71 7.72
C GLY A 21 0.94 2.61 8.20
N GLU A 22 2.16 2.14 8.01
CA GLU A 22 3.34 2.82 8.52
C GLU A 22 3.90 3.80 7.51
N TRP A 23 4.48 4.87 8.02
CA TRP A 23 5.07 5.94 7.23
C TRP A 23 6.47 6.23 7.75
N LYS A 24 7.32 6.64 6.86
CA LYS A 24 8.66 7.11 7.23
C LYS A 24 9.07 8.19 6.25
N ASP A 25 9.42 9.38 6.79
CA ASP A 25 9.88 10.51 5.97
C ASP A 25 8.90 10.86 4.86
N GLY A 26 7.60 10.78 5.15
CA GLY A 26 6.56 11.11 4.19
C GLY A 26 6.25 10.02 3.19
N MET A 27 6.90 8.87 3.30
CA MET A 27 6.70 7.76 2.38
C MET A 27 6.13 6.55 3.09
N ARG A 28 5.36 5.76 2.36
CA ARG A 28 4.87 4.50 2.89
C ARG A 28 6.06 3.58 3.13
N SER A 29 6.08 2.97 4.30
CA SER A 29 7.21 2.14 4.71
C SER A 29 6.71 1.09 5.69
N GLY A 30 7.35 -0.09 5.71
CA GLY A 30 6.92 -1.14 6.62
C GLY A 30 5.59 -1.74 6.19
N GLN A 31 4.76 -2.12 7.14
CA GLN A 31 3.49 -2.79 6.86
C GLN A 31 2.38 -1.78 6.57
N GLY A 32 1.56 -2.08 5.58
CA GLY A 32 0.43 -1.23 5.28
C GLY A 32 -0.52 -1.84 4.27
N THR A 33 -1.73 -1.29 4.24
CA THR A 33 -2.77 -1.72 3.31
C THR A 33 -3.19 -0.54 2.46
N GLN A 34 -3.17 -0.71 1.15
CA GLN A 34 -3.69 0.30 0.24
C GLN A 34 -4.96 -0.21 -0.41
N THR A 35 -6.01 0.61 -0.37
CA THR A 35 -7.29 0.29 -0.97
C THR A 35 -7.50 1.17 -2.19
N TYR A 36 -8.02 0.59 -3.26
CA TYR A 36 -8.24 1.29 -4.51
C TYR A 36 -9.71 1.67 -4.67
N PRO A 37 -10.01 2.68 -5.50
CA PRO A 37 -11.40 3.12 -5.69
C PRO A 37 -12.35 2.03 -6.19
N ASP A 38 -11.82 1.05 -6.91
CA ASP A 38 -12.65 -0.03 -7.47
C ASP A 38 -12.91 -1.16 -6.48
N GLY A 39 -12.36 -1.06 -5.26
CA GLY A 39 -12.57 -2.08 -4.24
C GLY A 39 -11.42 -3.07 -4.10
N GLY A 40 -10.44 -3.03 -4.98
CA GLY A 40 -9.24 -3.83 -4.83
C GLY A 40 -8.35 -3.29 -3.74
N LYS A 41 -7.35 -4.08 -3.35
CA LYS A 41 -6.42 -3.61 -2.31
C LYS A 41 -5.07 -4.33 -2.43
N TYR A 42 -4.07 -3.72 -1.83
CA TYR A 42 -2.75 -4.34 -1.64
C TYR A 42 -2.47 -4.41 -0.16
N GLU A 43 -2.05 -5.58 0.31
CA GLU A 43 -1.64 -5.77 1.70
C GLU A 43 -0.23 -6.32 1.74
N GLY A 44 0.63 -5.68 2.50
CA GLY A 44 1.99 -6.17 2.63
C GLY A 44 2.95 -5.09 3.07
N SER A 45 4.21 -5.26 2.70
CA SER A 45 5.24 -4.31 3.09
C SER A 45 5.49 -3.29 1.99
N TRP A 46 6.04 -2.17 2.42
CA TRP A 46 6.37 -1.03 1.57
C TRP A 46 7.80 -0.63 1.86
N LYS A 47 8.47 -0.15 0.84
CA LYS A 47 9.83 0.35 1.01
C LYS A 47 9.98 1.60 0.17
N LYS A 48 10.23 2.73 0.83
CA LYS A 48 10.39 4.03 0.17
C LYS A 48 9.24 4.37 -0.78
N GLY A 49 8.01 4.08 -0.34
CA GLY A 49 6.83 4.38 -1.12
C GLY A 49 6.48 3.35 -2.18
N VAL A 50 7.25 2.29 -2.29
CA VAL A 50 7.06 1.24 -3.31
C VAL A 50 6.54 -0.03 -2.65
N ARG A 51 5.61 -0.70 -3.30
CA ARG A 51 5.16 -2.02 -2.83
C ARG A 51 6.34 -2.98 -2.90
N TRP A 52 6.58 -3.69 -1.82
CA TRP A 52 7.79 -4.53 -1.73
C TRP A 52 7.46 -6.00 -1.67
N ASP A 53 6.92 -6.47 -0.55
CA ASP A 53 6.52 -7.88 -0.40
C ASP A 53 5.07 -7.91 0.04
N GLY A 54 4.20 -8.45 -0.77
CA GLY A 54 2.81 -8.51 -0.39
C GLY A 54 1.94 -9.06 -1.49
N THR A 55 0.64 -8.90 -1.30
CA THR A 55 -0.36 -9.48 -2.20
C THR A 55 -1.38 -8.43 -2.59
N SER A 56 -1.67 -8.35 -3.88
CA SER A 56 -2.73 -7.50 -4.40
C SER A 56 -3.97 -8.34 -4.66
N TYR A 57 -5.12 -7.80 -4.24
CA TYR A 57 -6.41 -8.48 -4.40
C TYR A 57 -7.30 -7.64 -5.30
N ASP A 58 -8.15 -8.32 -6.09
CA ASP A 58 -9.13 -7.59 -6.87
C ASP A 58 -10.34 -7.25 -6.00
N LYS A 59 -11.35 -6.60 -6.60
CA LYS A 59 -12.52 -6.16 -5.84
C LYS A 59 -13.32 -7.30 -5.23
N ASP A 60 -13.13 -8.51 -5.73
CA ASP A 60 -13.81 -9.70 -5.22
C ASP A 60 -12.99 -10.42 -4.16
N GLY A 61 -11.84 -9.88 -3.83
CA GLY A 61 -10.97 -10.47 -2.81
C GLY A 61 -10.06 -11.56 -3.33
N LYS A 62 -9.97 -11.73 -4.63
CA LYS A 62 -9.10 -12.74 -5.23
C LYS A 62 -7.72 -12.19 -5.47
N ILE A 63 -6.71 -13.02 -5.26
CA ILE A 63 -5.32 -12.65 -5.49
C ILE A 63 -5.09 -12.53 -6.99
N TYR A 64 -4.55 -11.40 -7.44
CA TYR A 64 -4.19 -11.29 -8.84
C TYR A 64 -2.74 -10.88 -9.08
N LYS A 65 -2.05 -10.40 -8.06
CA LYS A 65 -0.62 -10.10 -8.14
C LYS A 65 0.05 -10.37 -6.81
N LYS A 66 1.28 -10.82 -6.87
CA LYS A 66 2.14 -10.88 -5.70
C LYS A 66 3.37 -10.06 -5.96
N TYR A 67 3.88 -9.41 -4.92
CA TYR A 67 5.10 -8.62 -4.99
C TYR A 67 6.17 -9.28 -4.14
N VAL A 68 7.35 -9.42 -4.71
CA VAL A 68 8.52 -9.94 -4.02
C VAL A 68 9.69 -9.04 -4.38
N ASN A 69 10.27 -8.41 -3.35
CA ASN A 69 11.41 -7.49 -3.51
C ASN A 69 11.12 -6.40 -4.54
N GLY A 70 9.90 -5.88 -4.52
CA GLY A 70 9.51 -4.78 -5.39
C GLY A 70 9.09 -5.17 -6.78
N LYS A 71 9.15 -6.46 -7.12
CA LYS A 71 8.73 -6.96 -8.42
C LYS A 71 7.42 -7.71 -8.29
N TRP A 72 6.52 -7.51 -9.24
CA TRP A 72 5.25 -8.21 -9.18
C TRP A 72 5.27 -9.45 -10.05
N ILE A 73 4.57 -10.46 -9.57
CA ILE A 73 4.44 -11.75 -10.26
C ILE A 73 2.95 -11.98 -10.42
N LYS A 74 2.55 -12.19 -11.66
CA LYS A 74 1.14 -12.41 -11.96
C LYS A 74 0.73 -13.81 -11.52
N GLN A 75 -0.42 -13.90 -10.89
CA GLN A 75 -0.98 -15.17 -10.43
C GLN A 75 -1.85 -15.82 -11.48
#